data_a4afdce4e468ca0a412ba40afb5a5d32
#
_entry.id   a4afdce4e468ca0a412ba40afb5a5d32
#
_cell.length_a   1.000
_cell.length_b   1.000
_cell.length_c   1.000
_cell.angle_alpha   90.00
_cell.angle_beta   90.00
_cell.angle_gamma   90.00
#
_symmetry.space_group_name_H-M   'P 1'
#
loop_
_entity.id
_entity.type
_entity.pdbx_description
1 polymer ?
#
loop_
_entity_poly.entity_id
_entity_poly.type
_entity_poly.pdbx_seq_one_letter_code
_entity_poly.pdbx_strand_id
1 'polypeptide(L)'
;MDWGKKNRLSSLVKSDGHCFFLPIDHGYFQGPTRKLENPAKTIKPLVSYADGLFVTRGVLRSAVDPQNCPPIILRVSGGASIIGKDLSHEGIMTSVQEALRLNVAAVGMSIFVGSEYEHDSLMNLGKLVDECENYGIPVMAVTAVGKELEKRDSRYLGLCCRIAAEFGSTVVKTYWCENFDKVVKGCPVPVVMAGGPKCETEREVFDFVYDGMQKGAIGLNLGRNVWQNERPVAMMKALRAIIHEKATAKEAADLFEEEKKKG
;
A
#
# COMPACT_ATOMS: atom_id res chain seq x y z
N MET A 1 15.13 16.49 3.08
CA MET A 1 13.92 16.09 3.86
C MET A 1 14.00 16.74 5.22
N ASP A 2 12.99 17.53 5.59
CA ASP A 2 12.91 18.19 6.89
C ASP A 2 12.68 17.19 8.06
N TRP A 3 12.79 17.67 9.30
CA TRP A 3 12.63 16.83 10.47
C TRP A 3 11.21 16.25 10.60
N GLY A 4 10.18 17.06 10.30
CA GLY A 4 8.78 16.65 10.39
C GLY A 4 8.46 15.49 9.45
N LYS A 5 8.94 15.55 8.21
CA LYS A 5 8.80 14.49 7.22
C LYS A 5 9.55 13.23 7.63
N LYS A 6 10.79 13.37 8.15
CA LYS A 6 11.56 12.24 8.71
C LYS A 6 10.84 11.57 9.87
N ASN A 7 10.31 12.37 10.80
CA ASN A 7 9.59 11.86 11.96
C ASN A 7 8.34 11.06 11.58
N ARG A 8 7.53 11.59 10.64
CA ARG A 8 6.37 10.84 10.13
C ARG A 8 6.78 9.55 9.44
N LEU A 9 7.80 9.61 8.58
CA LEU A 9 8.26 8.44 7.85
C LEU A 9 8.82 7.36 8.78
N SER A 10 9.55 7.74 9.85
CA SER A 10 10.10 6.80 10.83
C SER A 10 9.03 6.10 11.68
N SER A 11 7.82 6.64 11.75
CA SER A 11 6.70 5.93 12.37
C SER A 11 6.16 4.80 11.50
N LEU A 12 6.30 4.92 10.19
CA LEU A 12 5.83 3.96 9.17
C LEU A 12 6.88 2.92 8.80
N VAL A 13 8.11 3.37 8.56
CA VAL A 13 9.26 2.50 8.25
C VAL A 13 10.03 2.26 9.54
N LYS A 14 10.19 0.99 9.91
CA LYS A 14 10.81 0.61 11.20
C LYS A 14 12.33 0.75 11.16
N SER A 15 12.97 0.57 12.30
CA SER A 15 14.43 0.74 12.46
C SER A 15 15.28 -0.21 11.62
N ASP A 16 14.70 -1.33 11.16
CA ASP A 16 15.30 -2.28 10.22
C ASP A 16 15.24 -1.81 8.75
N GLY A 17 14.61 -0.65 8.49
CA GLY A 17 14.41 -0.10 7.16
C GLY A 17 13.21 -0.67 6.41
N HIS A 18 12.37 -1.49 7.04
CA HIS A 18 11.26 -2.18 6.43
C HIS A 18 9.89 -1.74 6.95
N CYS A 19 8.82 -2.13 6.22
CA CYS A 19 7.45 -1.79 6.59
C CYS A 19 6.43 -2.80 6.06
N PHE A 20 5.36 -2.99 6.83
CA PHE A 20 4.19 -3.76 6.40
C PHE A 20 2.91 -2.94 6.59
N PHE A 21 2.37 -2.40 5.50
CA PHE A 21 1.13 -1.64 5.51
C PHE A 21 -0.08 -2.53 5.20
N LEU A 22 -1.16 -2.36 5.96
CA LEU A 22 -2.43 -3.03 5.73
C LEU A 22 -3.40 -2.08 5.01
N PRO A 23 -3.67 -2.27 3.71
CA PRO A 23 -4.64 -1.46 3.00
C PRO A 23 -6.06 -2.00 3.19
N ILE A 24 -6.96 -1.12 3.59
CA ILE A 24 -8.41 -1.35 3.70
C ILE A 24 -9.20 -0.27 2.95
N ASP A 25 -8.56 0.46 2.08
CA ASP A 25 -9.15 1.53 1.29
C ASP A 25 -10.03 1.03 0.14
N HIS A 26 -10.01 -0.26 -0.20
CA HIS A 26 -10.65 -0.84 -1.39
C HIS A 26 -12.14 -0.48 -1.56
N GLY A 27 -12.85 -0.23 -0.47
CA GLY A 27 -14.26 0.14 -0.51
C GLY A 27 -14.57 1.43 -1.27
N TYR A 28 -13.57 2.33 -1.47
CA TYR A 28 -13.81 3.59 -2.17
C TYR A 28 -14.15 3.41 -3.65
N PHE A 29 -13.77 2.27 -4.26
CA PHE A 29 -14.07 1.95 -5.65
C PHE A 29 -14.82 0.62 -5.83
N GLN A 30 -14.70 -0.32 -4.88
CA GLN A 30 -15.35 -1.64 -4.94
C GLN A 30 -16.66 -1.71 -4.14
N GLY A 31 -16.92 -0.72 -3.26
CA GLY A 31 -18.03 -0.82 -2.31
C GLY A 31 -17.79 -1.90 -1.24
N PRO A 32 -18.84 -2.52 -0.68
CA PRO A 32 -18.72 -3.57 0.33
C PRO A 32 -18.22 -4.86 -0.31
N THR A 33 -16.90 -5.02 -0.36
CA THR A 33 -16.25 -6.22 -0.89
C THR A 33 -16.07 -7.29 0.19
N ARG A 34 -15.92 -8.56 -0.24
CA ARG A 34 -15.77 -9.74 0.65
C ARG A 34 -14.76 -9.45 1.77
N LYS A 35 -15.17 -9.69 3.02
CA LYS A 35 -14.41 -9.46 4.27
C LYS A 35 -14.15 -7.97 4.60
N LEU A 36 -14.64 -7.02 3.81
CA LEU A 36 -14.64 -5.59 4.12
C LEU A 36 -16.04 -4.98 4.16
N GLU A 37 -17.09 -5.82 4.25
CA GLU A 37 -18.46 -5.36 4.52
C GLU A 37 -18.57 -4.65 5.88
N ASN A 38 -17.75 -5.08 6.85
CA ASN A 38 -17.57 -4.44 8.14
C ASN A 38 -16.07 -4.22 8.41
N PRO A 39 -15.49 -3.09 8.01
CA PRO A 39 -14.07 -2.82 8.17
C PRO A 39 -13.58 -2.91 9.62
N ALA A 40 -14.35 -2.41 10.60
CA ALA A 40 -13.98 -2.46 12.02
C ALA A 40 -13.76 -3.89 12.51
N LYS A 41 -14.67 -4.81 12.15
CA LYS A 41 -14.55 -6.22 12.52
C LYS A 41 -13.32 -6.88 11.86
N THR A 42 -13.08 -6.54 10.59
CA THR A 42 -11.97 -7.13 9.81
C THR A 42 -10.62 -6.69 10.33
N ILE A 43 -10.44 -5.40 10.64
CA ILE A 43 -9.13 -4.86 11.02
C ILE A 43 -8.76 -5.13 12.47
N LYS A 44 -9.74 -5.24 13.37
CA LYS A 44 -9.51 -5.37 14.82
C LYS A 44 -8.44 -6.41 15.19
N PRO A 45 -8.43 -7.64 14.64
CA PRO A 45 -7.40 -8.64 14.95
C PRO A 45 -6.08 -8.44 14.22
N LEU A 46 -5.99 -7.51 13.26
CA LEU A 46 -4.86 -7.36 12.33
C LEU A 46 -4.00 -6.13 12.60
N VAL A 47 -4.58 -5.07 13.18
CA VAL A 47 -3.91 -3.77 13.31
C VAL A 47 -2.62 -3.83 14.11
N SER A 48 -2.52 -4.71 15.12
CA SER A 48 -1.30 -4.87 15.93
C SER A 48 -0.12 -5.48 15.18
N TYR A 49 -0.37 -6.08 14.03
CA TYR A 49 0.66 -6.68 13.17
C TYR A 49 1.05 -5.77 11.99
N ALA A 50 0.39 -4.62 11.81
CA ALA A 50 0.67 -3.67 10.74
C ALA A 50 1.56 -2.53 11.25
N ASP A 51 2.48 -2.06 10.40
CA ASP A 51 3.30 -0.87 10.69
C ASP A 51 2.61 0.42 10.26
N GLY A 52 1.59 0.30 9.41
CA GLY A 52 0.73 1.39 8.97
C GLY A 52 -0.59 0.88 8.40
N LEU A 53 -1.64 1.68 8.53
CA LEU A 53 -2.96 1.38 7.98
C LEU A 53 -3.25 2.32 6.81
N PHE A 54 -3.45 1.77 5.60
CA PHE A 54 -3.84 2.55 4.43
C PHE A 54 -5.35 2.55 4.27
N VAL A 55 -5.98 3.71 4.48
CA VAL A 55 -7.42 3.82 4.71
C VAL A 55 -7.99 5.14 4.16
N THR A 56 -9.28 5.16 3.79
CA THR A 56 -10.00 6.38 3.45
C THR A 56 -10.48 7.13 4.71
N ARG A 57 -10.74 8.44 4.60
CA ARG A 57 -11.23 9.24 5.73
C ARG A 57 -12.56 8.74 6.31
N GLY A 58 -13.45 8.20 5.46
CA GLY A 58 -14.73 7.67 5.90
C GLY A 58 -14.58 6.46 6.80
N VAL A 59 -13.79 5.48 6.37
CA VAL A 59 -13.50 4.27 7.15
C VAL A 59 -12.65 4.59 8.38
N LEU A 60 -11.67 5.50 8.27
CA LEU A 60 -10.88 5.95 9.42
C LEU A 60 -11.78 6.46 10.57
N ARG A 61 -12.76 7.32 10.25
CA ARG A 61 -13.66 7.90 11.25
C ARG A 61 -14.68 6.93 11.84
N SER A 62 -15.11 5.95 11.04
CA SER A 62 -16.22 5.06 11.42
C SER A 62 -15.79 3.69 11.95
N ALA A 63 -14.56 3.25 11.65
CA ALA A 63 -14.17 1.86 11.86
C ALA A 63 -12.81 1.68 12.56
N VAL A 64 -11.98 2.72 12.68
CA VAL A 64 -10.65 2.63 13.28
C VAL A 64 -10.69 3.16 14.71
N ASP A 65 -10.25 2.33 15.66
CA ASP A 65 -10.09 2.73 17.06
C ASP A 65 -8.78 3.54 17.21
N PRO A 66 -8.83 4.82 17.59
CA PRO A 66 -7.64 5.65 17.71
C PRO A 66 -6.67 5.21 18.82
N GLN A 67 -7.14 4.43 19.80
CA GLN A 67 -6.29 3.94 20.90
C GLN A 67 -5.42 2.75 20.48
N ASN A 68 -5.86 2.00 19.47
CA ASN A 68 -5.26 0.73 19.07
C ASN A 68 -5.01 0.67 17.55
N CYS A 69 -4.56 1.77 16.94
CA CYS A 69 -4.24 1.78 15.50
C CYS A 69 -2.76 2.08 15.26
N PRO A 70 -2.17 1.50 14.20
CA PRO A 70 -0.86 1.90 13.73
C PRO A 70 -0.94 3.30 13.06
N PRO A 71 0.21 3.93 12.75
CA PRO A 71 0.23 5.17 11.97
C PRO A 71 -0.61 5.09 10.70
N ILE A 72 -1.29 6.17 10.36
CA ILE A 72 -2.25 6.22 9.24
C ILE A 72 -1.59 6.75 7.98
N ILE A 73 -1.78 6.03 6.87
CA ILE A 73 -1.59 6.51 5.52
C ILE A 73 -2.99 6.81 4.96
N LEU A 74 -3.31 8.06 4.68
CA LEU A 74 -4.64 8.43 4.25
C LEU A 74 -4.78 8.37 2.73
N ARG A 75 -5.74 7.60 2.23
CA ARG A 75 -6.13 7.62 0.84
C ARG A 75 -6.79 8.96 0.50
N VAL A 76 -6.17 9.74 -0.42
CA VAL A 76 -6.66 11.09 -0.77
C VAL A 76 -7.20 11.20 -2.19
N SER A 77 -7.00 10.19 -3.05
CA SER A 77 -7.58 10.15 -4.39
C SER A 77 -8.72 9.14 -4.51
N GLY A 78 -9.63 9.36 -5.42
CA GLY A 78 -10.78 8.53 -5.75
C GLY A 78 -11.69 9.24 -6.75
N GLY A 79 -12.86 8.67 -7.01
CA GLY A 79 -13.86 9.26 -7.91
C GLY A 79 -14.39 8.30 -8.98
N ALA A 80 -13.80 7.11 -9.10
CA ALA A 80 -14.24 6.06 -10.01
C ALA A 80 -14.70 4.82 -9.24
N SER A 81 -15.47 3.94 -9.88
CA SER A 81 -15.93 2.69 -9.29
C SER A 81 -15.87 1.53 -10.29
N ILE A 82 -15.88 0.30 -9.76
CA ILE A 82 -15.82 -0.92 -10.60
C ILE A 82 -16.97 -1.07 -11.57
N ILE A 83 -18.10 -0.39 -11.35
CA ILE A 83 -19.23 -0.35 -12.28
C ILE A 83 -19.13 0.80 -13.28
N GLY A 84 -18.23 1.75 -13.05
CA GLY A 84 -17.93 2.81 -14.00
C GLY A 84 -17.18 2.31 -15.22
N LYS A 85 -17.13 3.12 -16.27
CA LYS A 85 -16.44 2.76 -17.51
C LYS A 85 -14.93 2.65 -17.33
N ASP A 86 -14.35 3.56 -16.55
CA ASP A 86 -12.91 3.65 -16.34
C ASP A 86 -12.57 3.91 -14.87
N LEU A 87 -11.67 3.10 -14.31
CA LEU A 87 -11.15 3.26 -12.95
C LEU A 87 -10.05 4.32 -12.86
N SER A 88 -9.48 4.76 -13.98
CA SER A 88 -8.36 5.71 -14.01
C SER A 88 -8.79 7.17 -13.81
N HIS A 89 -10.08 7.47 -13.91
CA HIS A 89 -10.62 8.82 -13.71
C HIS A 89 -10.77 9.13 -12.22
N GLU A 90 -9.65 9.34 -11.54
CA GLU A 90 -9.61 9.74 -10.14
C GLU A 90 -9.17 11.20 -9.97
N GLY A 91 -9.76 11.88 -8.98
CA GLY A 91 -9.35 13.21 -8.51
C GLY A 91 -8.98 13.20 -7.03
N ILE A 92 -8.56 14.35 -6.49
CA ILE A 92 -8.32 14.53 -5.06
C ILE A 92 -9.66 14.67 -4.33
N MET A 93 -10.00 13.70 -3.51
CA MET A 93 -11.25 13.67 -2.72
C MET A 93 -11.05 14.10 -1.26
N THR A 94 -9.82 14.28 -0.82
CA THR A 94 -9.49 14.64 0.56
C THR A 94 -8.32 15.62 0.56
N SER A 95 -8.51 16.81 1.15
CA SER A 95 -7.48 17.87 1.19
C SER A 95 -6.35 17.54 2.18
N VAL A 96 -5.22 18.22 2.01
CA VAL A 96 -4.08 18.14 2.96
C VAL A 96 -4.46 18.70 4.32
N GLN A 97 -5.30 19.75 4.39
CA GLN A 97 -5.83 20.27 5.65
C GLN A 97 -6.65 19.22 6.44
N GLU A 98 -7.41 18.40 5.72
CA GLU A 98 -8.12 17.29 6.35
C GLU A 98 -7.16 16.21 6.85
N ALA A 99 -6.12 15.89 6.09
CA ALA A 99 -5.08 14.96 6.50
C ALA A 99 -4.36 15.44 7.79
N LEU A 100 -4.08 16.74 7.88
CA LEU A 100 -3.52 17.36 9.09
C LEU A 100 -4.46 17.24 10.29
N ARG A 101 -5.76 17.56 10.14
CA ARG A 101 -6.75 17.42 11.22
C ARG A 101 -6.91 15.99 11.70
N LEU A 102 -6.73 15.02 10.81
CA LEU A 102 -6.77 13.60 11.14
C LEU A 102 -5.44 13.08 11.70
N ASN A 103 -4.42 13.94 11.81
CA ASN A 103 -3.08 13.63 12.32
C ASN A 103 -2.45 12.41 11.65
N VAL A 104 -2.55 12.32 10.33
CA VAL A 104 -2.03 11.16 9.59
C VAL A 104 -0.50 11.22 9.40
N ALA A 105 0.12 10.05 9.31
CA ALA A 105 1.57 9.95 9.12
C ALA A 105 1.99 10.14 7.66
N ALA A 106 1.11 9.84 6.70
CA ALA A 106 1.35 10.03 5.27
C ALA A 106 0.02 10.12 4.51
N VAL A 107 0.08 10.55 3.26
CA VAL A 107 -1.04 10.46 2.32
C VAL A 107 -0.67 9.53 1.15
N GLY A 108 -1.69 8.94 0.52
CA GLY A 108 -1.49 8.08 -0.65
C GLY A 108 -2.52 8.37 -1.74
N MET A 109 -2.06 8.39 -3.00
CA MET A 109 -2.92 8.54 -4.16
C MET A 109 -2.51 7.63 -5.31
N SER A 110 -3.45 7.29 -6.20
CA SER A 110 -3.15 6.55 -7.43
C SER A 110 -2.69 7.48 -8.55
N ILE A 111 -1.77 6.97 -9.37
CA ILE A 111 -1.47 7.49 -10.70
C ILE A 111 -1.72 6.40 -11.74
N PHE A 112 -2.13 6.79 -12.94
CA PHE A 112 -2.58 5.89 -14.00
C PHE A 112 -1.82 6.18 -15.30
N VAL A 113 -0.54 5.81 -15.34
CA VAL A 113 0.34 6.03 -16.48
C VAL A 113 -0.14 5.21 -17.69
N GLY A 114 -0.27 5.87 -18.83
CA GLY A 114 -0.74 5.28 -20.09
C GLY A 114 -2.27 5.16 -20.19
N SER A 115 -3.05 5.70 -19.23
CA SER A 115 -4.51 5.79 -19.34
C SER A 115 -4.96 7.09 -20.00
N GLU A 116 -6.24 7.19 -20.31
CA GLU A 116 -6.87 8.43 -20.82
C GLU A 116 -6.68 9.62 -19.85
N TYR A 117 -6.67 9.35 -18.54
CA TYR A 117 -6.53 10.36 -17.47
C TYR A 117 -5.13 10.43 -16.87
N GLU A 118 -4.12 10.01 -17.64
CA GLU A 118 -2.71 10.07 -17.21
C GLU A 118 -2.30 11.45 -16.76
N HIS A 119 -2.52 12.46 -17.63
CA HIS A 119 -2.16 13.85 -17.36
C HIS A 119 -2.77 14.36 -16.06
N ASP A 120 -4.08 14.15 -15.87
CA ASP A 120 -4.79 14.61 -14.68
C ASP A 120 -4.27 13.95 -13.42
N SER A 121 -4.01 12.65 -13.46
CA SER A 121 -3.48 11.90 -12.31
C SER A 121 -2.07 12.34 -11.92
N LEU A 122 -1.21 12.64 -12.90
CA LEU A 122 0.16 13.12 -12.66
C LEU A 122 0.17 14.56 -12.16
N MET A 123 -0.64 15.45 -12.74
CA MET A 123 -0.76 16.85 -12.27
C MET A 123 -1.35 16.92 -10.86
N ASN A 124 -2.30 16.05 -10.52
CA ASN A 124 -2.81 15.94 -9.16
C ASN A 124 -1.72 15.45 -8.18
N LEU A 125 -0.84 14.53 -8.60
CA LEU A 125 0.30 14.10 -7.79
C LEU A 125 1.25 15.27 -7.52
N GLY A 126 1.63 16.03 -8.53
CA GLY A 126 2.53 17.19 -8.37
C GLY A 126 1.96 18.23 -7.39
N LYS A 127 0.69 18.60 -7.56
CA LYS A 127 0.01 19.54 -6.65
C LYS A 127 -0.06 19.02 -5.22
N LEU A 128 -0.38 17.72 -5.04
CA LEU A 128 -0.43 17.10 -3.72
C LEU A 128 0.95 17.10 -3.05
N VAL A 129 2.01 16.80 -3.80
CA VAL A 129 3.40 16.81 -3.29
C VAL A 129 3.78 18.22 -2.82
N ASP A 130 3.55 19.26 -3.63
CA ASP A 130 3.85 20.64 -3.27
C ASP A 130 3.11 21.08 -2.00
N GLU A 131 1.84 20.76 -1.89
CA GLU A 131 1.06 21.09 -0.70
C GLU A 131 1.51 20.32 0.54
N CYS A 132 1.79 19.00 0.41
CA CYS A 132 2.29 18.16 1.50
C CYS A 132 3.68 18.56 1.97
N GLU A 133 4.54 19.06 1.08
CA GLU A 133 5.89 19.51 1.43
C GLU A 133 5.87 20.65 2.42
N ASN A 134 4.91 21.58 2.31
CA ASN A 134 4.73 22.71 3.24
C ASN A 134 4.49 22.25 4.70
N TYR A 135 4.02 21.03 4.90
CA TYR A 135 3.67 20.48 6.21
C TYR A 135 4.52 19.24 6.60
N GLY A 136 5.51 18.90 5.80
CA GLY A 136 6.34 17.73 6.02
C GLY A 136 5.55 16.41 6.03
N ILE A 137 4.52 16.27 5.17
CA ILE A 137 3.73 15.05 5.03
C ILE A 137 4.32 14.18 3.91
N PRO A 138 4.74 12.94 4.17
CA PRO A 138 5.15 12.01 3.12
C PRO A 138 4.00 11.68 2.16
N VAL A 139 4.31 11.62 0.85
CA VAL A 139 3.36 11.22 -0.19
C VAL A 139 3.76 9.85 -0.74
N MET A 140 2.84 8.90 -0.70
CA MET A 140 2.96 7.58 -1.34
C MET A 140 2.18 7.58 -2.65
N ALA A 141 2.88 7.54 -3.80
CA ALA A 141 2.24 7.30 -5.07
C ALA A 141 1.96 5.82 -5.27
N VAL A 142 0.75 5.49 -5.71
CA VAL A 142 0.33 4.12 -6.05
C VAL A 142 0.25 4.01 -7.56
N THR A 143 1.11 3.20 -8.17
CA THR A 143 1.06 2.96 -9.61
C THR A 143 -0.09 1.99 -9.91
N ALA A 144 -1.21 2.52 -10.37
CA ALA A 144 -2.39 1.74 -10.68
C ALA A 144 -2.45 1.42 -12.17
N VAL A 145 -2.80 0.18 -12.50
CA VAL A 145 -2.93 -0.30 -13.89
C VAL A 145 -4.38 -0.38 -14.36
N GLY A 146 -5.32 0.16 -13.58
CA GLY A 146 -6.75 0.10 -13.90
C GLY A 146 -7.22 -1.35 -14.03
N LYS A 147 -7.88 -1.66 -15.16
CA LYS A 147 -8.35 -3.01 -15.53
C LYS A 147 -7.29 -3.80 -16.31
N GLU A 148 -6.23 -3.18 -16.78
CA GLU A 148 -5.19 -3.76 -17.65
C GLU A 148 -4.06 -4.42 -16.86
N LEU A 149 -4.37 -5.60 -16.31
CA LEU A 149 -3.45 -6.33 -15.44
C LEU A 149 -2.20 -6.86 -16.16
N GLU A 150 -2.26 -7.06 -17.47
CA GLU A 150 -1.17 -7.50 -18.33
C GLU A 150 -0.02 -6.48 -18.45
N LYS A 151 -0.27 -5.21 -18.17
CA LYS A 151 0.75 -4.15 -18.16
C LYS A 151 1.73 -4.21 -16.97
N ARG A 152 1.74 -5.28 -16.20
CA ARG A 152 2.61 -5.41 -15.01
C ARG A 152 3.98 -6.00 -15.31
N ASP A 153 4.60 -5.63 -16.40
CA ASP A 153 5.98 -5.98 -16.65
C ASP A 153 6.96 -4.99 -16.00
N SER A 154 8.24 -5.37 -15.93
CA SER A 154 9.27 -4.55 -15.27
C SER A 154 9.56 -3.24 -16.01
N ARG A 155 9.31 -3.15 -17.32
CA ARG A 155 9.49 -1.94 -18.10
C ARG A 155 8.41 -0.92 -17.78
N TYR A 156 7.15 -1.34 -17.82
CA TYR A 156 6.01 -0.47 -17.51
C TYR A 156 6.02 -0.01 -16.04
N LEU A 157 6.20 -0.96 -15.10
CA LEU A 157 6.22 -0.61 -13.68
C LEU A 157 7.44 0.25 -13.33
N GLY A 158 8.59 0.01 -13.96
CA GLY A 158 9.78 0.84 -13.81
C GLY A 158 9.55 2.28 -14.30
N LEU A 159 8.88 2.45 -15.46
CA LEU A 159 8.46 3.76 -15.97
C LEU A 159 7.54 4.47 -14.96
N CYS A 160 6.47 3.79 -14.49
CA CYS A 160 5.54 4.35 -13.54
C CYS A 160 6.20 4.79 -12.23
N CYS A 161 7.07 3.93 -11.67
CA CYS A 161 7.80 4.23 -10.44
C CYS A 161 8.75 5.42 -10.62
N ARG A 162 9.46 5.49 -11.75
CA ARG A 162 10.34 6.61 -12.05
C ARG A 162 9.58 7.92 -12.20
N ILE A 163 8.48 7.94 -12.94
CA ILE A 163 7.63 9.13 -13.07
C ILE A 163 7.14 9.58 -11.69
N ALA A 164 6.60 8.67 -10.87
CA ALA A 164 6.13 9.00 -9.52
C ALA A 164 7.24 9.65 -8.66
N ALA A 165 8.46 9.14 -8.74
CA ALA A 165 9.60 9.68 -8.01
C ALA A 165 10.03 11.07 -8.54
N GLU A 166 10.03 11.29 -9.86
CA GLU A 166 10.34 12.59 -10.46
C GLU A 166 9.31 13.67 -10.10
N PHE A 167 8.05 13.29 -9.86
CA PHE A 167 7.01 14.18 -9.33
C PHE A 167 7.14 14.42 -7.82
N GLY A 168 8.17 13.90 -7.15
CA GLY A 168 8.50 14.19 -5.75
C GLY A 168 7.84 13.26 -4.72
N SER A 169 7.28 12.11 -5.12
CA SER A 169 6.77 11.12 -4.17
C SER A 169 7.85 10.67 -3.20
N THR A 170 7.49 10.50 -1.93
CA THR A 170 8.43 10.04 -0.88
C THR A 170 8.64 8.54 -0.93
N VAL A 171 7.58 7.81 -1.29
CA VAL A 171 7.55 6.34 -1.42
C VAL A 171 6.69 6.00 -2.63
N VAL A 172 7.02 4.94 -3.35
CA VAL A 172 6.18 4.42 -4.44
C VAL A 172 5.67 3.04 -4.07
N LYS A 173 4.36 2.83 -4.18
CA LYS A 173 3.72 1.53 -4.11
C LYS A 173 3.47 1.01 -5.52
N THR A 174 4.04 -0.16 -5.85
CA THR A 174 3.87 -0.80 -7.16
C THR A 174 3.69 -2.30 -7.03
N TYR A 175 3.27 -2.96 -8.12
CA TYR A 175 3.11 -4.42 -8.14
C TYR A 175 4.45 -5.13 -8.25
N TRP A 176 4.52 -6.33 -7.70
CA TRP A 176 5.60 -7.24 -8.01
C TRP A 176 5.47 -7.75 -9.47
N CYS A 177 6.61 -7.96 -10.12
CA CYS A 177 6.70 -8.56 -11.45
C CYS A 177 8.01 -9.33 -11.61
N GLU A 178 8.15 -10.08 -12.68
CA GLU A 178 9.42 -10.65 -13.07
C GLU A 178 10.48 -9.55 -13.30
N ASN A 179 11.74 -9.79 -12.94
CA ASN A 179 12.83 -8.79 -12.95
C ASN A 179 12.55 -7.53 -12.12
N PHE A 180 11.92 -7.68 -10.97
CA PHE A 180 11.54 -6.58 -10.07
C PHE A 180 12.73 -5.72 -9.61
N ASP A 181 13.93 -6.29 -9.55
CA ASP A 181 15.17 -5.56 -9.27
C ASP A 181 15.41 -4.37 -10.22
N LYS A 182 14.99 -4.49 -11.51
CA LYS A 182 15.07 -3.39 -12.48
C LYS A 182 14.12 -2.26 -12.13
N VAL A 183 12.93 -2.57 -11.60
CA VAL A 183 11.96 -1.59 -11.13
C VAL A 183 12.52 -0.82 -9.95
N VAL A 184 13.04 -1.53 -8.95
CA VAL A 184 13.60 -0.92 -7.74
C VAL A 184 14.84 -0.08 -8.06
N LYS A 185 15.79 -0.60 -8.85
CA LYS A 185 17.01 0.13 -9.26
C LYS A 185 16.71 1.39 -10.07
N GLY A 186 15.61 1.37 -10.85
CA GLY A 186 15.18 2.51 -11.67
C GLY A 186 14.44 3.60 -10.90
N CYS A 187 14.04 3.34 -9.66
CA CYS A 187 13.27 4.25 -8.82
C CYS A 187 14.18 4.87 -7.74
N PRO A 188 14.41 6.20 -7.74
CA PRO A 188 15.31 6.86 -6.77
C PRO A 188 14.72 7.02 -5.36
N VAL A 189 13.48 6.58 -5.13
CA VAL A 189 12.81 6.58 -3.82
C VAL A 189 12.42 5.17 -3.42
N PRO A 190 12.19 4.89 -2.11
CA PRO A 190 11.82 3.57 -1.64
C PRO A 190 10.58 3.01 -2.31
N VAL A 191 10.62 1.71 -2.62
CA VAL A 191 9.52 0.99 -3.28
C VAL A 191 8.89 -0.01 -2.31
N VAL A 192 7.56 0.04 -2.20
CA VAL A 192 6.73 -0.88 -1.43
C VAL A 192 5.88 -1.72 -2.37
N MET A 193 5.83 -3.03 -2.14
CA MET A 193 5.10 -3.94 -3.01
C MET A 193 3.59 -3.94 -2.74
N ALA A 194 2.80 -3.88 -3.81
CA ALA A 194 1.36 -4.10 -3.79
C ALA A 194 1.03 -5.57 -4.03
N GLY A 195 -0.01 -6.09 -3.37
CA GLY A 195 -0.42 -7.49 -3.51
C GLY A 195 -1.25 -7.82 -4.74
N GLY A 196 -1.80 -6.83 -5.41
CA GLY A 196 -2.71 -7.10 -6.53
C GLY A 196 -3.98 -7.87 -6.15
N PRO A 197 -4.55 -8.68 -7.05
CA PRO A 197 -5.63 -9.64 -6.76
C PRO A 197 -5.24 -10.66 -5.69
N LYS A 198 -6.23 -11.36 -5.13
CA LYS A 198 -5.95 -12.51 -4.25
C LYS A 198 -5.30 -13.62 -5.07
N CYS A 199 -4.17 -14.16 -4.58
CA CYS A 199 -3.50 -15.33 -5.14
C CYS A 199 -4.32 -16.60 -4.85
N GLU A 200 -4.07 -17.65 -5.60
CA GLU A 200 -4.74 -18.95 -5.43
C GLU A 200 -4.26 -19.63 -4.14
N THR A 201 -2.98 -19.54 -3.85
CA THR A 201 -2.35 -20.16 -2.68
C THR A 201 -1.59 -19.16 -1.82
N GLU A 202 -1.43 -19.47 -0.53
CA GLU A 202 -0.60 -18.70 0.40
C GLU A 202 0.89 -18.81 0.01
N ARG A 203 1.30 -19.94 -0.54
CA ARG A 203 2.68 -20.16 -0.98
C ARG A 203 3.11 -19.18 -2.05
N GLU A 204 2.26 -18.90 -3.03
CA GLU A 204 2.51 -17.88 -4.05
C GLU A 204 2.73 -16.49 -3.43
N VAL A 205 1.97 -16.18 -2.38
CA VAL A 205 2.13 -14.91 -1.66
C VAL A 205 3.50 -14.84 -0.99
N PHE A 206 3.92 -15.90 -0.28
CA PHE A 206 5.21 -15.91 0.39
C PHE A 206 6.37 -15.87 -0.61
N ASP A 207 6.26 -16.57 -1.72
CA ASP A 207 7.29 -16.62 -2.76
C ASP A 207 7.51 -15.25 -3.41
N PHE A 208 6.45 -14.54 -3.85
CA PHE A 208 6.63 -13.23 -4.46
C PHE A 208 7.05 -12.16 -3.45
N VAL A 209 6.60 -12.26 -2.20
CA VAL A 209 7.00 -11.34 -1.15
C VAL A 209 8.49 -11.50 -0.83
N TYR A 210 8.93 -12.73 -0.62
CA TYR A 210 10.34 -13.03 -0.39
C TYR A 210 11.22 -12.56 -1.56
N ASP A 211 10.85 -12.91 -2.79
CA ASP A 211 11.58 -12.49 -3.99
C ASP A 211 11.69 -10.96 -4.12
N GLY A 212 10.59 -10.25 -3.89
CA GLY A 212 10.58 -8.80 -3.98
C GLY A 212 11.40 -8.11 -2.87
N MET A 213 11.40 -8.65 -1.65
CA MET A 213 12.28 -8.19 -0.57
C MET A 213 13.75 -8.40 -0.92
N GLN A 214 14.12 -9.56 -1.47
CA GLN A 214 15.48 -9.85 -1.94
C GLN A 214 15.91 -8.92 -3.09
N LYS A 215 14.96 -8.44 -3.90
CA LYS A 215 15.18 -7.51 -5.01
C LYS A 215 15.16 -6.03 -4.60
N GLY A 216 15.05 -5.74 -3.30
CA GLY A 216 15.24 -4.40 -2.74
C GLY A 216 13.96 -3.61 -2.46
N ALA A 217 12.78 -4.23 -2.48
CA ALA A 217 11.61 -3.60 -1.89
C ALA A 217 11.84 -3.34 -0.38
N ILE A 218 11.32 -2.23 0.12
CA ILE A 218 11.40 -1.95 1.56
C ILE A 218 10.23 -2.54 2.35
N GLY A 219 9.26 -3.16 1.71
CA GLY A 219 8.13 -3.75 2.41
C GLY A 219 6.90 -3.98 1.54
N LEU A 220 5.77 -4.14 2.22
CA LEU A 220 4.48 -4.49 1.63
C LEU A 220 3.39 -3.47 1.93
N ASN A 221 2.46 -3.36 0.97
CA ASN A 221 1.13 -2.81 1.19
C ASN A 221 0.12 -3.81 0.61
N LEU A 222 -0.21 -4.85 1.41
CA LEU A 222 -0.93 -6.05 0.99
C LEU A 222 -2.26 -6.19 1.72
N GLY A 223 -3.36 -6.17 0.97
CA GLY A 223 -4.72 -6.22 1.50
C GLY A 223 -5.42 -7.56 1.32
N ARG A 224 -5.97 -7.80 0.12
CA ARG A 224 -6.83 -8.95 -0.19
C ARG A 224 -6.23 -10.31 0.16
N ASN A 225 -4.95 -10.49 -0.05
CA ASN A 225 -4.25 -11.73 0.34
C ASN A 225 -4.14 -11.91 1.86
N VAL A 226 -4.33 -10.85 2.65
CA VAL A 226 -4.37 -10.90 4.11
C VAL A 226 -5.80 -11.06 4.59
N TRP A 227 -6.64 -10.02 4.46
CA TRP A 227 -7.95 -10.02 5.11
C TRP A 227 -9.02 -10.89 4.43
N GLN A 228 -8.82 -11.37 3.18
CA GLN A 228 -9.63 -12.42 2.57
C GLN A 228 -9.12 -13.83 2.85
N ASN A 229 -7.99 -13.99 3.54
CA ASN A 229 -7.52 -15.30 3.98
C ASN A 229 -8.43 -15.85 5.09
N GLU A 230 -8.57 -17.16 5.17
CA GLU A 230 -9.36 -17.79 6.23
C GLU A 230 -8.66 -17.69 7.61
N ARG A 231 -7.34 -17.50 7.62
CA ARG A 231 -6.49 -17.31 8.81
C ARG A 231 -5.67 -16.02 8.70
N PRO A 232 -6.32 -14.84 8.70
CA PRO A 232 -5.65 -13.58 8.37
C PRO A 232 -4.56 -13.18 9.39
N VAL A 233 -4.69 -13.56 10.67
CA VAL A 233 -3.66 -13.31 11.68
C VAL A 233 -2.41 -14.17 11.42
N ALA A 234 -2.58 -15.44 11.08
CA ALA A 234 -1.47 -16.31 10.70
C ALA A 234 -0.74 -15.76 9.45
N MET A 235 -1.51 -15.28 8.46
CA MET A 235 -0.95 -14.64 7.27
C MET A 235 -0.13 -13.39 7.63
N MET A 236 -0.63 -12.52 8.51
CA MET A 236 0.11 -11.34 8.97
C MET A 236 1.43 -11.72 9.64
N LYS A 237 1.42 -12.71 10.55
CA LYS A 237 2.63 -13.18 11.24
C LYS A 237 3.66 -13.74 10.27
N ALA A 238 3.25 -14.61 9.35
CA ALA A 238 4.14 -15.20 8.35
C ALA A 238 4.78 -14.14 7.43
N LEU A 239 4.00 -13.17 6.98
CA LEU A 239 4.51 -12.06 6.16
C LEU A 239 5.45 -11.15 6.94
N ARG A 240 5.17 -10.86 8.21
CA ARG A 240 6.08 -10.10 9.08
C ARG A 240 7.42 -10.81 9.25
N ALA A 241 7.43 -12.13 9.38
CA ALA A 241 8.67 -12.90 9.48
C ALA A 241 9.56 -12.70 8.23
N ILE A 242 8.99 -12.69 7.02
CA ILE A 242 9.74 -12.37 5.80
C ILE A 242 10.29 -10.94 5.84
N ILE A 243 9.46 -9.97 6.21
CA ILE A 243 9.79 -8.55 6.11
C ILE A 243 10.81 -8.12 7.18
N HIS A 244 10.57 -8.48 8.45
CA HIS A 244 11.31 -7.96 9.59
C HIS A 244 12.33 -8.94 10.19
N GLU A 245 12.14 -10.25 9.97
CA GLU A 245 12.96 -11.30 10.59
C GLU A 245 13.82 -12.06 9.56
N LYS A 246 13.74 -11.66 8.28
CA LYS A 246 14.50 -12.26 7.16
C LYS A 246 14.18 -13.73 6.91
N ALA A 247 12.97 -14.20 7.31
CA ALA A 247 12.54 -15.56 7.04
C ALA A 247 12.45 -15.80 5.53
N THR A 248 12.78 -17.00 5.11
CA THR A 248 12.56 -17.47 3.74
C THR A 248 11.06 -17.71 3.48
N ALA A 249 10.67 -17.81 2.22
CA ALA A 249 9.29 -18.15 1.86
C ALA A 249 8.86 -19.51 2.44
N LYS A 250 9.80 -20.46 2.60
CA LYS A 250 9.53 -21.77 3.22
C LYS A 250 9.26 -21.62 4.72
N GLU A 251 10.14 -20.93 5.45
CA GLU A 251 9.97 -20.71 6.89
C GLU A 251 8.68 -19.93 7.19
N ALA A 252 8.31 -18.97 6.36
CA ALA A 252 7.04 -18.27 6.47
C ALA A 252 5.84 -19.19 6.24
N ALA A 253 5.91 -20.12 5.29
CA ALA A 253 4.87 -21.11 5.05
C ALA A 253 4.76 -22.07 6.24
N ASP A 254 5.87 -22.53 6.79
CA ASP A 254 5.90 -23.41 7.97
C ASP A 254 5.27 -22.69 9.19
N LEU A 255 5.64 -21.43 9.42
CA LEU A 255 5.05 -20.58 10.47
C LEU A 255 3.54 -20.37 10.26
N PHE A 256 3.11 -20.14 9.04
CA PHE A 256 1.69 -19.99 8.73
C PHE A 256 0.90 -21.25 9.11
N GLU A 257 1.40 -22.45 8.78
CA GLU A 257 0.74 -23.72 9.12
C GLU A 257 0.76 -23.99 10.63
N GLU A 258 1.80 -23.58 11.36
CA GLU A 258 1.83 -23.64 12.82
C GLU A 258 0.79 -22.72 13.47
N GLU A 259 0.74 -21.43 13.04
CA GLU A 259 -0.20 -20.46 13.58
C GLU A 259 -1.66 -20.78 13.22
N LYS A 260 -1.89 -21.39 12.08
CA LYS A 260 -3.21 -21.88 11.64
C LYS A 260 -3.77 -22.97 12.59
N LYS A 261 -2.92 -23.77 13.23
CA LYS A 261 -3.32 -24.81 14.19
C LYS A 261 -3.69 -24.24 15.57
N LYS A 262 -3.20 -23.04 15.91
CA LYS A 262 -3.42 -22.40 17.22
C LYS A 262 -4.75 -21.65 17.34
N GLY A 263 -5.43 -21.37 16.25
CA GLY A 263 -6.66 -20.59 16.19
C GLY A 263 -7.67 -21.14 15.22
#